data_60b9a885685fdfc95540f82bf8fae56c
#
_entry.id   60b9a885685fdfc95540f82bf8fae56c
#
_cell.length_a   1.000
_cell.length_b   1.000
_cell.length_c   1.000
_cell.angle_alpha   90.00
_cell.angle_beta   90.00
_cell.angle_gamma   90.00
#
_symmetry.space_group_name_H-M   'P 1'
#
loop_
_entity.id
_entity.type
_entity.pdbx_description
1 polymer ?
#
loop_
_entity_poly.entity_id
_entity_poly.type
_entity_poly.pdbx_seq_one_letter_code
_entity_poly.pdbx_strand_id
1 'polypeptide(L)'
;MKNFKIRQETKEDLDEVYQLIKTAFETAKVKDGDEQDFAVKLREGKNFIPELSMVAETDGKLIGHIMMTQTPVLQSNGERYTALLVAPLSVQLEYRDLGVGSALMKEGLRLAAEMGYQAVF
;
A
#
# COMPACT_ATOMS: atom_id res chain seq x y z
N MET A 1 -7.06 18.89 12.10
CA MET A 1 -6.41 17.63 11.73
C MET A 1 -4.90 17.79 11.75
N LYS A 2 -4.20 16.79 12.24
CA LYS A 2 -2.75 16.82 12.21
C LYS A 2 -2.24 16.69 10.78
N ASN A 3 -1.17 17.40 10.50
CA ASN A 3 -0.50 17.26 9.22
C ASN A 3 0.32 15.96 9.21
N PHE A 4 0.32 15.32 8.07
CA PHE A 4 1.15 14.16 7.83
C PHE A 4 1.78 14.28 6.45
N LYS A 5 2.85 13.54 6.23
CA LYS A 5 3.48 13.51 4.91
C LYS A 5 3.54 12.08 4.40
N ILE A 6 3.53 11.96 3.07
CA ILE A 6 3.64 10.68 2.39
C ILE A 6 4.99 10.62 1.73
N ARG A 7 5.69 9.51 1.91
CA ARG A 7 6.99 9.27 1.31
C ARG A 7 7.17 7.79 0.99
N GLN A 8 8.18 7.49 0.21
CA GLN A 8 8.52 6.11 -0.09
C GLN A 8 9.02 5.41 1.19
N GLU A 9 8.66 4.16 1.33
CA GLU A 9 9.12 3.29 2.41
C GLU A 9 10.63 3.06 2.27
N THR A 10 11.33 2.98 3.42
CA THR A 10 12.75 2.65 3.46
C THR A 10 12.96 1.37 4.27
N LYS A 11 14.19 0.86 4.26
CA LYS A 11 14.52 -0.34 5.03
C LYS A 11 14.29 -0.16 6.52
N GLU A 12 14.52 1.05 7.02
CA GLU A 12 14.33 1.36 8.44
C GLU A 12 12.87 1.32 8.86
N ASP A 13 11.94 1.39 7.90
CA ASP A 13 10.51 1.38 8.17
C ASP A 13 9.92 -0.03 8.31
N LEU A 14 10.63 -1.07 7.86
CA LEU A 14 10.03 -2.39 7.65
C LEU A 14 9.41 -3.00 8.91
N ASP A 15 10.08 -2.90 10.05
CA ASP A 15 9.53 -3.44 11.29
C ASP A 15 8.27 -2.70 11.71
N GLU A 16 8.30 -1.36 11.62
CA GLU A 16 7.15 -0.55 11.99
C GLU A 16 5.98 -0.77 11.04
N VAL A 17 6.25 -0.92 9.74
CA VAL A 17 5.21 -1.22 8.75
C VAL A 17 4.57 -2.57 9.05
N TYR A 18 5.38 -3.57 9.40
CA TYR A 18 4.88 -4.90 9.75
C TYR A 18 3.86 -4.82 10.89
N GLN A 19 4.24 -4.11 11.95
CA GLN A 19 3.35 -3.96 13.12
C GLN A 19 2.12 -3.13 12.77
N LEU A 20 2.27 -2.11 11.94
CA LEU A 20 1.15 -1.29 11.51
C LEU A 20 0.11 -2.11 10.75
N ILE A 21 0.54 -2.94 9.81
CA ILE A 21 -0.38 -3.79 9.04
C ILE A 21 -1.08 -4.77 9.98
N LYS A 22 -0.30 -5.42 10.83
CA LYS A 22 -0.85 -6.39 11.78
C LYS A 22 -1.94 -5.75 12.66
N THR A 23 -1.64 -4.59 13.25
CA THR A 23 -2.59 -3.91 14.12
C THR A 23 -3.81 -3.42 13.36
N ALA A 24 -3.62 -2.89 12.14
CA ALA A 24 -4.72 -2.37 11.35
C ALA A 24 -5.73 -3.46 11.00
N PHE A 25 -5.27 -4.68 10.74
CA PHE A 25 -6.16 -5.77 10.35
C PHE A 25 -6.71 -6.59 11.52
N GLU A 26 -6.25 -6.33 12.75
CA GLU A 26 -6.78 -7.03 13.93
C GLU A 26 -8.28 -6.75 14.14
N THR A 27 -8.73 -5.56 13.74
CA THR A 27 -10.12 -5.13 13.92
C THR A 27 -10.96 -5.30 12.66
N ALA A 28 -10.41 -5.88 11.59
CA ALA A 28 -11.14 -6.07 10.34
C ALA A 28 -12.24 -7.14 10.54
N LYS A 29 -13.38 -6.94 9.87
CA LYS A 29 -14.50 -7.90 9.94
C LYS A 29 -14.11 -9.25 9.35
N VAL A 30 -13.36 -9.22 8.25
CA VAL A 30 -12.85 -10.42 7.60
C VAL A 30 -11.34 -10.29 7.59
N LYS A 31 -10.67 -11.20 8.26
CA LYS A 31 -9.21 -11.17 8.37
C LYS A 31 -8.68 -12.59 8.41
N ASP A 32 -7.55 -12.78 7.76
CA ASP A 32 -6.84 -14.06 7.77
C ASP A 32 -5.78 -14.12 8.85
N GLY A 33 -5.42 -12.97 9.44
CA GLY A 33 -4.41 -12.91 10.48
C GLY A 33 -2.99 -12.86 9.96
N ASP A 34 -2.79 -12.85 8.64
CA ASP A 34 -1.46 -12.93 8.04
C ASP A 34 -1.22 -11.85 6.97
N GLU A 35 -2.01 -10.78 6.98
CA GLU A 35 -1.84 -9.69 6.01
C GLU A 35 -0.45 -9.08 6.07
N GLN A 36 0.14 -8.96 7.26
CA GLN A 36 1.49 -8.44 7.43
C GLN A 36 2.54 -9.36 6.80
N ASP A 37 2.33 -10.68 6.87
CA ASP A 37 3.23 -11.65 6.27
C ASP A 37 3.08 -11.70 4.76
N PHE A 38 1.88 -11.47 4.27
CA PHE A 38 1.61 -11.37 2.84
C PHE A 38 2.39 -10.19 2.24
N ALA A 39 2.42 -9.06 2.94
CA ALA A 39 3.19 -7.89 2.50
C ALA A 39 4.69 -8.21 2.42
N VAL A 40 5.23 -8.97 3.37
CA VAL A 40 6.63 -9.41 3.31
C VAL A 40 6.90 -10.23 2.05
N LYS A 41 6.00 -11.17 1.74
CA LYS A 41 6.14 -12.00 0.55
C LYS A 41 6.08 -11.19 -0.73
N LEU A 42 5.17 -10.21 -0.79
CA LEU A 42 5.06 -9.34 -1.96
C LEU A 42 6.34 -8.54 -2.17
N ARG A 43 6.94 -8.07 -1.07
CA ARG A 43 8.18 -7.27 -1.14
C ARG A 43 9.34 -8.07 -1.70
N GLU A 44 9.35 -9.38 -1.45
CA GLU A 44 10.41 -10.28 -1.95
C GLU A 44 10.14 -10.77 -3.36
N GLY A 45 8.97 -10.52 -3.90
CA GLY A 45 8.58 -11.03 -5.21
C GLY A 45 9.03 -10.13 -6.34
N LYS A 46 8.97 -10.68 -7.55
CA LYS A 46 9.42 -9.97 -8.76
C LYS A 46 8.46 -8.85 -9.19
N ASN A 47 7.24 -8.83 -8.64
CA ASN A 47 6.25 -7.83 -9.00
C ASN A 47 6.25 -6.63 -8.08
N PHE A 48 7.16 -6.58 -7.13
CA PHE A 48 7.29 -5.47 -6.19
C PHE A 48 7.87 -4.24 -6.88
N ILE A 49 7.29 -3.08 -6.61
CA ILE A 49 7.74 -1.80 -7.16
C ILE A 49 8.05 -0.89 -5.97
N PRO A 50 9.34 -0.69 -5.64
CA PRO A 50 9.72 0.09 -4.44
C PRO A 50 9.08 1.48 -4.42
N GLU A 51 9.00 2.14 -5.56
CA GLU A 51 8.45 3.49 -5.66
C GLU A 51 6.96 3.56 -5.30
N LEU A 52 6.26 2.41 -5.34
CA LEU A 52 4.83 2.33 -5.05
C LEU A 52 4.55 1.65 -3.72
N SER A 53 5.57 1.58 -2.86
CA SER A 53 5.39 1.17 -1.46
C SER A 53 5.67 2.41 -0.61
N MET A 54 4.61 2.98 -0.04
CA MET A 54 4.68 4.30 0.59
C MET A 54 4.10 4.28 1.99
N VAL A 55 4.58 5.20 2.81
CA VAL A 55 4.11 5.36 4.18
C VAL A 55 3.59 6.78 4.39
N ALA A 56 2.64 6.93 5.30
CA ALA A 56 2.22 8.22 5.81
C ALA A 56 2.81 8.36 7.21
N GLU A 57 3.43 9.50 7.47
CA GLU A 57 4.18 9.74 8.69
C GLU A 57 3.76 11.05 9.34
N THR A 58 3.60 11.04 10.66
CA THR A 58 3.37 12.24 11.45
C THR A 58 4.16 12.12 12.76
N ASP A 59 4.88 13.18 13.11
CA ASP A 59 5.67 13.24 14.35
C ASP A 59 6.60 12.03 14.52
N GLY A 60 7.19 11.57 13.41
CA GLY A 60 8.12 10.45 13.43
C GLY A 60 7.46 9.09 13.55
N LYS A 61 6.14 9.03 13.51
CA LYS A 61 5.38 7.78 13.63
C LYS A 61 4.72 7.44 12.30
N LEU A 62 4.77 6.18 11.90
CA LEU A 62 4.07 5.71 10.72
C LEU A 62 2.60 5.46 11.08
N ILE A 63 1.71 6.11 10.35
CA ILE A 63 0.27 6.02 10.59
C ILE A 63 -0.49 5.38 9.45
N GLY A 64 0.17 5.15 8.31
CA GLY A 64 -0.46 4.48 7.17
C GLY A 64 0.58 3.91 6.23
N HIS A 65 0.13 2.98 5.39
CA HIS A 65 0.99 2.30 4.42
C HIS A 65 0.13 1.86 3.24
N ILE A 66 0.69 1.97 2.04
CA ILE A 66 0.09 1.42 0.83
C ILE A 66 1.18 0.73 0.03
N MET A 67 0.84 -0.39 -0.60
CA MET A 67 1.71 -1.07 -1.53
C MET A 67 0.92 -1.42 -2.78
N MET A 68 1.51 -1.15 -3.94
CA MET A 68 0.95 -1.58 -5.21
C MET A 68 1.96 -2.50 -5.89
N THR A 69 1.48 -3.62 -6.40
CA THR A 69 2.33 -4.59 -7.10
C THR A 69 1.78 -4.82 -8.50
N GLN A 70 2.64 -5.29 -9.40
CA GLN A 70 2.23 -5.59 -10.76
C GLN A 70 1.33 -6.83 -10.80
N THR A 71 0.31 -6.77 -11.64
CA THR A 71 -0.55 -7.93 -11.89
C THR A 71 -0.90 -8.00 -13.37
N PRO A 72 -0.84 -9.19 -13.99
CA PRO A 72 -1.24 -9.33 -15.38
C PRO A 72 -2.76 -9.32 -15.51
N VAL A 73 -3.25 -8.70 -16.57
CA VAL A 73 -4.67 -8.68 -16.89
C VAL A 73 -4.86 -9.24 -18.29
N LEU A 74 -5.74 -10.23 -18.43
CA LEU A 74 -6.07 -10.83 -19.71
C LEU A 74 -7.35 -10.18 -20.22
N GLN A 75 -7.27 -9.63 -21.44
CA GLN A 75 -8.43 -9.02 -22.08
C GLN A 75 -9.23 -10.08 -22.85
N SER A 76 -10.49 -9.77 -23.15
CA SER A 76 -11.37 -10.68 -23.87
C SER A 76 -10.86 -11.02 -25.27
N ASN A 77 -10.03 -10.14 -25.86
CA ASN A 77 -9.43 -10.37 -27.17
C ASN A 77 -8.17 -11.24 -27.13
N GLY A 78 -7.79 -11.75 -25.94
CA GLY A 78 -6.59 -12.55 -25.77
C GLY A 78 -5.32 -11.76 -25.47
N GLU A 79 -5.36 -10.46 -25.56
CA GLU A 79 -4.19 -9.63 -25.25
C GLU A 79 -4.03 -9.48 -23.74
N ARG A 80 -2.78 -9.27 -23.32
CA ARG A 80 -2.45 -9.06 -21.92
C ARG A 80 -1.82 -7.70 -21.73
N TYR A 81 -2.07 -7.10 -20.56
CA TYR A 81 -1.34 -5.92 -20.15
C TYR A 81 -1.04 -6.02 -18.66
N THR A 82 -0.11 -5.19 -18.19
CA THR A 82 0.28 -5.17 -16.79
C THR A 82 -0.45 -4.04 -16.09
N ALA A 83 -1.20 -4.38 -15.05
CA ALA A 83 -1.88 -3.42 -14.20
C ALA A 83 -1.25 -3.44 -12.81
N LEU A 84 -1.81 -2.68 -11.90
CA LEU A 84 -1.39 -2.66 -10.51
C LEU A 84 -2.51 -3.15 -9.62
N LEU A 85 -2.13 -3.82 -8.54
CA LEU A 85 -3.04 -4.28 -7.50
C LEU A 85 -2.66 -3.56 -6.21
N VAL A 86 -3.66 -2.93 -5.56
CA VAL A 86 -3.46 -2.30 -4.25
C VAL A 86 -3.67 -3.36 -3.17
N ALA A 87 -2.60 -3.71 -2.46
CA ALA A 87 -2.71 -4.64 -1.33
C ALA A 87 -1.36 -4.69 -0.61
N PRO A 88 -1.29 -4.39 0.66
CA PRO A 88 -2.38 -3.87 1.49
C PRO A 88 -2.48 -2.35 1.45
N LEU A 89 -3.58 -1.82 1.96
CA LEU A 89 -3.73 -0.41 2.33
C LEU A 89 -4.12 -0.41 3.80
N SER A 90 -3.30 0.20 4.64
CA SER A 90 -3.47 0.12 6.08
C SER A 90 -3.35 1.50 6.71
N VAL A 91 -4.21 1.78 7.69
CA VAL A 91 -4.18 3.02 8.47
C VAL A 91 -4.35 2.66 9.93
N GLN A 92 -3.54 3.26 10.81
CA GLN A 92 -3.67 3.07 12.25
C GLN A 92 -5.07 3.47 12.70
N LEU A 93 -5.64 2.70 13.62
CA LEU A 93 -7.03 2.88 14.06
C LEU A 93 -7.30 4.32 14.54
N GLU A 94 -6.38 4.91 15.30
CA GLU A 94 -6.54 6.25 15.84
C GLU A 94 -6.55 7.34 14.75
N TYR A 95 -6.09 7.02 13.56
CA TYR A 95 -5.97 7.97 12.46
C TYR A 95 -6.95 7.70 11.32
N ARG A 96 -7.88 6.77 11.51
CA ARG A 96 -8.91 6.49 10.50
C ARG A 96 -9.88 7.65 10.43
N ASP A 97 -10.50 7.80 9.26
CA ASP A 97 -11.47 8.87 8.98
C ASP A 97 -10.87 10.28 8.99
N LEU A 98 -9.54 10.37 8.93
CA LEU A 98 -8.82 11.64 8.85
C LEU A 98 -8.21 11.89 7.47
N GLY A 99 -8.54 11.05 6.48
CA GLY A 99 -8.07 11.24 5.12
C GLY A 99 -6.73 10.62 4.80
N VAL A 100 -6.14 9.85 5.71
CA VAL A 100 -4.81 9.24 5.48
C VAL A 100 -4.87 8.22 4.35
N GLY A 101 -5.84 7.32 4.38
CA GLY A 101 -6.00 6.29 3.35
C GLY A 101 -6.26 6.90 1.98
N SER A 102 -7.13 7.92 1.93
CA SER A 102 -7.41 8.63 0.68
C SER A 102 -6.18 9.32 0.12
N ALA A 103 -5.37 9.93 0.98
CA ALA A 103 -4.15 10.60 0.56
C ALA A 103 -3.13 9.61 0.01
N LEU A 104 -2.97 8.47 0.67
CA LEU A 104 -2.08 7.40 0.20
C LEU A 104 -2.55 6.90 -1.17
N MET A 105 -3.84 6.67 -1.34
CA MET A 105 -4.40 6.20 -2.59
C MET A 105 -4.19 7.22 -3.71
N LYS A 106 -4.45 8.50 -3.44
CA LYS A 106 -4.28 9.56 -4.44
C LYS A 106 -2.83 9.66 -4.89
N GLU A 107 -1.88 9.62 -3.95
CA GLU A 107 -0.47 9.70 -4.30
C GLU A 107 -0.04 8.45 -5.08
N GLY A 108 -0.51 7.27 -4.68
CA GLY A 108 -0.22 6.04 -5.40
C GLY A 108 -0.74 6.07 -6.83
N LEU A 109 -1.98 6.54 -7.03
CA LEU A 109 -2.56 6.63 -8.36
C LEU A 109 -1.82 7.65 -9.22
N ARG A 110 -1.40 8.77 -8.63
CA ARG A 110 -0.63 9.78 -9.35
C ARG A 110 0.68 9.21 -9.85
N LEU A 111 1.42 8.53 -8.99
CA LEU A 111 2.70 7.91 -9.36
C LEU A 111 2.51 6.80 -10.38
N ALA A 112 1.48 5.98 -10.22
CA ALA A 112 1.18 4.91 -11.16
C ALA A 112 0.93 5.47 -12.57
N ALA A 113 0.18 6.57 -12.66
CA ALA A 113 -0.08 7.21 -13.95
C ALA A 113 1.20 7.76 -14.56
N GLU A 114 2.07 8.38 -13.75
CA GLU A 114 3.36 8.89 -14.25
C GLU A 114 4.26 7.77 -14.75
N MET A 115 4.14 6.58 -14.17
CA MET A 115 4.92 5.41 -14.57
C MET A 115 4.30 4.67 -15.77
N GLY A 116 3.15 5.13 -16.27
CA GLY A 116 2.54 4.59 -17.47
C GLY A 116 1.54 3.46 -17.25
N TYR A 117 1.15 3.17 -16.02
CA TYR A 117 0.15 2.14 -15.76
C TYR A 117 -1.24 2.67 -16.11
N GLN A 118 -2.05 1.81 -16.74
CA GLN A 118 -3.37 2.20 -17.24
C GLN A 118 -4.51 1.77 -16.31
N ALA A 119 -4.26 0.84 -15.41
CA ALA A 119 -5.30 0.33 -14.53
C ALA A 119 -4.72 -0.04 -13.17
N VAL A 120 -5.52 0.23 -12.13
CA VAL A 120 -5.21 -0.11 -10.73
C VAL A 120 -6.47 -0.75 -10.15
N PHE A 121 -6.29 -1.89 -9.50
CA PHE A 121 -7.41 -2.62 -8.91
C PHE A 121 -7.39 -2.62 -7.39
#